data_0a2b41735ac9b8d8e6febc7795274385
#
_entry.id   0a2b41735ac9b8d8e6febc7795274385
#
_cell.length_a   1.000
_cell.length_b   1.000
_cell.length_c   1.000
_cell.angle_alpha   90.00
_cell.angle_beta   90.00
_cell.angle_gamma   90.00
#
_symmetry.space_group_name_H-M   'P 1'
#
loop_
_entity.id
_entity.type
_entity.pdbx_description
1 polymer ?
#
loop_
_entity_poly.entity_id
_entity_poly.type
_entity_poly.pdbx_seq_one_letter_code
_entity_poly.pdbx_strand_id
1 'polypeptide(L)'
;MIISNMIKNFKEVTNHPCGSFSATNDMIARIAISDTAIVMSYSLLEGFFHEEFEHYVKNEKSKKPGELSALINTVFNKQNITIKDWRNRRKVVDLVKDLRNAVVHSNGLIDNDVYKEKCIELLEEDFFECTAHYPILTFDGSLWLLKEFKSIADEYSKAVFIGPDKS
;
A
#
# COMPACT_ATOMS: atom_id res chain seq x y z
N MET A 1 10.94 17.51 -3.53
CA MET A 1 10.05 17.94 -4.63
C MET A 1 8.64 17.33 -4.53
N ILE A 2 8.47 16.04 -4.24
CA ILE A 2 7.14 15.39 -4.10
C ILE A 2 6.34 15.97 -2.94
N ILE A 3 6.91 16.05 -1.74
CA ILE A 3 6.26 16.59 -0.52
C ILE A 3 5.84 18.06 -0.72
N SER A 4 6.65 18.87 -1.39
CA SER A 4 6.34 20.27 -1.68
C SER A 4 5.13 20.42 -2.61
N ASN A 5 5.00 19.52 -3.59
CA ASN A 5 3.84 19.50 -4.49
C ASN A 5 2.57 18.98 -3.78
N MET A 6 2.70 17.99 -2.88
CA MET A 6 1.59 17.50 -2.06
C MET A 6 1.05 18.59 -1.14
N ILE A 7 1.93 19.35 -0.46
CA ILE A 7 1.54 20.49 0.38
C ILE A 7 0.89 21.59 -0.45
N LYS A 8 1.37 21.87 -1.66
CA LYS A 8 0.79 22.86 -2.57
C LYS A 8 -0.61 22.44 -3.02
N ASN A 9 -0.76 21.20 -3.49
CA ASN A 9 -2.05 20.66 -3.90
C ASN A 9 -3.04 20.63 -2.75
N PHE A 10 -2.59 20.31 -1.53
CA PHE A 10 -3.43 20.35 -0.33
C PHE A 10 -3.93 21.76 -0.01
N LYS A 11 -3.08 22.80 -0.13
CA LYS A 11 -3.48 24.19 0.03
C LYS A 11 -4.50 24.66 -1.02
N GLU A 12 -4.40 24.16 -2.24
CA GLU A 12 -5.37 24.47 -3.29
C GLU A 12 -6.73 23.83 -3.03
N VAL A 13 -6.77 22.58 -2.50
CA VAL A 13 -8.00 21.89 -2.11
C VAL A 13 -8.68 22.55 -0.90
N THR A 14 -7.90 23.04 0.08
CA THR A 14 -8.44 23.70 1.29
C THR A 14 -8.98 25.10 1.01
N ASN A 15 -8.58 25.74 -0.08
CA ASN A 15 -9.08 27.04 -0.52
C ASN A 15 -10.33 26.95 -1.40
N HIS A 16 -10.91 25.77 -1.62
CA HIS A 16 -12.14 25.61 -2.38
C HIS A 16 -13.33 26.23 -1.63
N PRO A 17 -14.19 27.04 -2.28
CA PRO A 17 -15.24 27.82 -1.61
C PRO A 17 -16.37 26.99 -0.96
N CYS A 18 -16.34 25.68 -1.04
CA CYS A 18 -17.36 24.80 -0.48
C CYS A 18 -17.11 24.31 0.97
N GLY A 19 -16.16 24.85 1.69
CA GLY A 19 -15.98 24.53 3.09
C GLY A 19 -14.69 25.10 3.67
N SER A 20 -14.84 25.92 4.66
CA SER A 20 -13.72 26.36 5.51
C SER A 20 -13.19 25.20 6.33
N PHE A 21 -12.42 24.29 5.70
CA PHE A 21 -11.63 23.31 6.42
C PHE A 21 -10.34 24.00 6.87
N SER A 22 -10.37 24.56 8.07
CA SER A 22 -9.14 24.90 8.79
C SER A 22 -8.50 23.59 9.28
N ALA A 23 -7.90 22.84 8.36
CA ALA A 23 -7.04 21.72 8.75
C ALA A 23 -5.87 22.31 9.55
N THR A 24 -5.73 21.92 10.80
CA THR A 24 -4.58 22.30 11.62
C THR A 24 -3.31 21.74 10.96
N ASN A 25 -2.15 22.36 11.19
CA ASN A 25 -0.86 21.87 10.69
C ASN A 25 -0.63 20.40 11.08
N ASP A 26 -1.17 19.96 12.20
CA ASP A 26 -1.10 18.59 12.69
C ASP A 26 -1.87 17.63 11.76
N MET A 27 -3.09 17.96 11.38
CA MET A 27 -3.87 17.13 10.46
C MET A 27 -3.22 17.03 9.07
N ILE A 28 -2.64 18.12 8.58
CA ILE A 28 -1.89 18.12 7.32
C ILE A 28 -0.69 17.18 7.39
N ALA A 29 0.06 17.23 8.49
CA ALA A 29 1.20 16.36 8.72
C ALA A 29 0.78 14.88 8.78
N ARG A 30 -0.31 14.57 9.47
CA ARG A 30 -0.86 13.20 9.58
C ARG A 30 -1.28 12.63 8.23
N ILE A 31 -2.00 13.42 7.42
CA ILE A 31 -2.36 13.03 6.05
C ILE A 31 -1.11 12.79 5.21
N ALA A 32 -0.13 13.70 5.26
CA ALA A 32 1.10 13.55 4.48
C ALA A 32 1.90 12.31 4.88
N ILE A 33 1.94 11.96 6.17
CA ILE A 33 2.60 10.73 6.66
C ILE A 33 1.85 9.50 6.15
N SER A 34 0.51 9.46 6.29
CA SER A 34 -0.34 8.38 5.81
C SER A 34 -0.15 8.15 4.31
N ASP A 35 -0.32 9.20 3.51
CA ASP A 35 -0.22 9.13 2.05
C ASP A 35 1.18 8.69 1.60
N THR A 36 2.21 9.21 2.27
CA THR A 36 3.60 8.81 2.00
C THR A 36 3.80 7.33 2.33
N ALA A 37 3.32 6.84 3.47
CA ALA A 37 3.43 5.44 3.85
C ALA A 37 2.73 4.51 2.86
N ILE A 38 1.52 4.86 2.43
CA ILE A 38 0.73 4.11 1.44
C ILE A 38 1.48 4.05 0.10
N VAL A 39 1.89 5.19 -0.44
CA VAL A 39 2.55 5.27 -1.75
C VAL A 39 3.91 4.58 -1.72
N MET A 40 4.72 4.82 -0.69
CA MET A 40 6.07 4.24 -0.61
C MET A 40 6.04 2.73 -0.37
N SER A 41 5.22 2.23 0.57
CA SER A 41 5.16 0.80 0.85
C SER A 41 4.72 0.02 -0.38
N TYR A 42 3.68 0.49 -1.07
CA TYR A 42 3.20 -0.13 -2.31
C TYR A 42 4.26 -0.11 -3.41
N SER A 43 4.87 1.06 -3.68
CA SER A 43 5.85 1.22 -4.75
C SER A 43 7.13 0.42 -4.51
N LEU A 44 7.58 0.30 -3.25
CA LEU A 44 8.76 -0.51 -2.91
C LEU A 44 8.47 -2.01 -3.11
N LEU A 45 7.31 -2.49 -2.65
CA LEU A 45 6.93 -3.88 -2.85
C LEU A 45 6.71 -4.19 -4.33
N GLU A 46 6.06 -3.29 -5.07
CA GLU A 46 5.85 -3.40 -6.51
C GLU A 46 7.17 -3.46 -7.27
N GLY A 47 8.10 -2.56 -6.99
CA GLY A 47 9.45 -2.54 -7.59
C GLY A 47 10.21 -3.82 -7.34
N PHE A 48 10.23 -4.30 -6.08
CA PHE A 48 10.88 -5.53 -5.69
C PHE A 48 10.33 -6.74 -6.48
N PHE A 49 9.03 -6.95 -6.52
CA PHE A 49 8.45 -8.09 -7.24
C PHE A 49 8.47 -7.94 -8.75
N HIS A 50 8.60 -6.72 -9.27
CA HIS A 50 8.90 -6.54 -10.69
C HIS A 50 10.28 -7.03 -11.07
N GLU A 51 11.31 -6.74 -10.27
CA GLU A 51 12.66 -7.25 -10.47
C GLU A 51 12.70 -8.78 -10.39
N GLU A 52 12.04 -9.36 -9.38
CA GLU A 52 11.94 -10.81 -9.23
C GLU A 52 11.22 -11.47 -10.41
N PHE A 53 10.14 -10.89 -10.91
CA PHE A 53 9.45 -11.37 -12.09
C PHE A 53 10.33 -11.33 -13.33
N GLU A 54 11.01 -10.22 -13.58
CA GLU A 54 11.94 -10.06 -14.70
C GLU A 54 13.07 -11.10 -14.63
N HIS A 55 13.54 -11.41 -13.44
CA HIS A 55 14.64 -12.35 -13.25
C HIS A 55 14.22 -13.81 -13.43
N TYR A 56 13.10 -14.23 -12.87
CA TYR A 56 12.73 -15.65 -12.78
C TYR A 56 11.63 -16.09 -13.76
N VAL A 57 10.82 -15.18 -14.30
CA VAL A 57 9.62 -15.51 -15.06
C VAL A 57 9.67 -15.07 -16.52
N LYS A 58 10.39 -14.01 -16.85
CA LYS A 58 10.39 -13.36 -18.18
C LYS A 58 10.77 -14.29 -19.36
N ASN A 59 11.58 -15.30 -19.12
CA ASN A 59 12.02 -16.24 -20.18
C ASN A 59 10.91 -17.18 -20.68
N GLU A 60 9.78 -17.22 -19.99
CA GLU A 60 8.59 -17.93 -20.43
C GLU A 60 7.67 -16.89 -21.06
N LYS A 61 7.12 -17.10 -22.22
CA LYS A 61 6.17 -16.23 -22.96
C LYS A 61 4.94 -15.77 -22.14
N SER A 62 5.09 -15.63 -20.82
CA SER A 62 4.04 -15.24 -19.89
C SER A 62 3.87 -13.73 -19.88
N LYS A 63 2.63 -13.31 -20.09
CA LYS A 63 2.26 -11.91 -19.98
C LYS A 63 2.38 -11.47 -18.51
N LYS A 64 3.11 -10.37 -18.27
CA LYS A 64 3.23 -9.78 -16.94
C LYS A 64 1.86 -9.43 -16.37
N PRO A 65 1.51 -9.88 -15.16
CA PRO A 65 0.27 -9.49 -14.50
C PRO A 65 0.22 -7.97 -14.27
N GLY A 66 -0.97 -7.38 -14.45
CA GLY A 66 -1.17 -5.94 -14.26
C GLY A 66 -1.34 -5.53 -12.80
N GLU A 67 -1.64 -6.49 -11.91
CA GLU A 67 -1.88 -6.22 -10.48
C GLU A 67 -0.76 -6.79 -9.62
N LEU A 68 -0.34 -6.04 -8.60
CA LEU A 68 0.77 -6.43 -7.72
C LEU A 68 0.52 -7.78 -7.02
N SER A 69 -0.68 -8.01 -6.49
CA SER A 69 -0.99 -9.29 -5.83
C SER A 69 -0.95 -10.49 -6.79
N ALA A 70 -1.36 -10.29 -8.05
CA ALA A 70 -1.24 -11.30 -9.10
C ALA A 70 0.22 -11.51 -9.53
N LEU A 71 1.00 -10.44 -9.59
CA LEU A 71 2.44 -10.50 -9.85
C LEU A 71 3.16 -11.31 -8.77
N ILE A 72 2.92 -11.02 -7.50
CA ILE A 72 3.48 -11.75 -6.36
C ILE A 72 3.09 -13.23 -6.42
N ASN A 73 1.82 -13.54 -6.65
CA ASN A 73 1.38 -14.94 -6.82
C ASN A 73 2.11 -15.66 -7.95
N THR A 74 2.35 -14.98 -9.07
CA THR A 74 3.06 -15.57 -10.21
C THR A 74 4.50 -15.90 -9.83
N VAL A 75 5.18 -14.99 -9.14
CA VAL A 75 6.56 -15.21 -8.66
C VAL A 75 6.60 -16.35 -7.62
N PHE A 76 5.68 -16.35 -6.65
CA PHE A 76 5.59 -17.42 -5.65
C PHE A 76 5.38 -18.80 -6.28
N ASN A 77 4.42 -18.91 -7.19
CA ASN A 77 4.13 -20.18 -7.88
C ASN A 77 5.34 -20.66 -8.69
N LYS A 78 6.04 -19.75 -9.36
CA LYS A 78 7.21 -20.07 -10.16
C LYS A 78 8.38 -20.60 -9.32
N GLN A 79 8.58 -20.00 -8.16
CA GLN A 79 9.64 -20.36 -7.22
C GLN A 79 9.23 -21.49 -6.26
N ASN A 80 7.97 -21.95 -6.35
CA ASN A 80 7.38 -22.93 -5.43
C ASN A 80 7.48 -22.48 -3.95
N ILE A 81 7.24 -21.17 -3.71
CA ILE A 81 7.34 -20.53 -2.41
C ILE A 81 5.93 -20.32 -1.83
N THR A 82 5.83 -20.56 -0.53
CA THR A 82 4.65 -20.19 0.28
C THR A 82 5.13 -19.37 1.46
N ILE A 83 4.54 -18.18 1.64
CA ILE A 83 4.77 -17.36 2.82
C ILE A 83 3.58 -17.47 3.78
N LYS A 84 3.87 -17.21 5.06
CA LYS A 84 2.86 -17.30 6.12
C LYS A 84 1.70 -16.34 5.85
N ASP A 85 0.48 -16.88 5.98
CA ASP A 85 -0.78 -16.12 5.90
C ASP A 85 -0.98 -15.26 4.63
N TRP A 86 -0.40 -15.68 3.51
CA TRP A 86 -0.46 -14.92 2.27
C TRP A 86 -1.88 -14.56 1.84
N ARG A 87 -2.86 -15.42 2.10
CA ARG A 87 -4.25 -15.16 1.72
C ARG A 87 -4.81 -13.88 2.33
N ASN A 88 -4.53 -13.61 3.61
CA ASN A 88 -4.99 -12.39 4.29
C ASN A 88 -4.11 -11.21 3.94
N ARG A 89 -2.79 -11.39 3.90
CA ARG A 89 -1.83 -10.36 3.49
C ARG A 89 -2.10 -9.84 2.08
N ARG A 90 -2.51 -10.71 1.16
CA ARG A 90 -2.95 -10.33 -0.18
C ARG A 90 -4.11 -9.34 -0.15
N LYS A 91 -5.11 -9.54 0.71
CA LYS A 91 -6.23 -8.60 0.85
C LYS A 91 -5.76 -7.21 1.28
N VAL A 92 -4.77 -7.15 2.18
CA VAL A 92 -4.13 -5.89 2.58
C VAL A 92 -3.39 -5.24 1.41
N VAL A 93 -2.65 -6.01 0.61
CA VAL A 93 -1.99 -5.49 -0.61
C VAL A 93 -3.01 -4.91 -1.59
N ASP A 94 -4.14 -5.59 -1.79
CA ASP A 94 -5.21 -5.12 -2.68
C ASP A 94 -5.91 -3.86 -2.12
N LEU A 95 -6.15 -3.77 -0.80
CA LEU A 95 -6.64 -2.55 -0.15
C LEU A 95 -5.68 -1.37 -0.33
N VAL A 96 -4.38 -1.61 -0.09
CA VAL A 96 -3.35 -0.55 -0.21
C VAL A 96 -3.20 -0.08 -1.66
N LYS A 97 -3.38 -0.96 -2.65
CA LYS A 97 -3.49 -0.57 -4.06
C LYS A 97 -4.61 0.44 -4.27
N ASP A 98 -5.78 0.15 -3.74
CA ASP A 98 -6.94 1.01 -3.88
C ASP A 98 -6.71 2.37 -3.20
N LEU A 99 -6.19 2.37 -1.96
CA LEU A 99 -5.83 3.60 -1.23
C LEU A 99 -4.76 4.42 -1.98
N ARG A 100 -3.71 3.75 -2.49
CA ARG A 100 -2.66 4.40 -3.29
C ARG A 100 -3.24 5.05 -4.55
N ASN A 101 -4.12 4.37 -5.25
CA ASN A 101 -4.76 4.92 -6.44
C ASN A 101 -5.63 6.14 -6.11
N ALA A 102 -6.32 6.12 -5.00
CA ALA A 102 -7.07 7.27 -4.52
C ALA A 102 -6.17 8.47 -4.19
N VAL A 103 -5.08 8.25 -3.45
CA VAL A 103 -4.10 9.30 -3.13
C VAL A 103 -3.50 9.91 -4.39
N VAL A 104 -3.14 9.08 -5.37
CA VAL A 104 -2.41 9.53 -6.57
C VAL A 104 -3.33 10.15 -7.63
N HIS A 105 -4.53 9.60 -7.82
CA HIS A 105 -5.38 9.96 -8.96
C HIS A 105 -6.62 10.79 -8.59
N SER A 106 -7.08 10.69 -7.33
CA SER A 106 -8.33 11.32 -6.90
C SER A 106 -8.11 12.39 -5.81
N ASN A 107 -6.87 12.83 -5.57
CA ASN A 107 -6.50 13.73 -4.48
C ASN A 107 -7.04 13.25 -3.10
N GLY A 108 -7.11 11.93 -2.90
CA GLY A 108 -7.67 11.33 -1.70
C GLY A 108 -9.20 11.31 -1.62
N LEU A 109 -9.91 11.81 -2.62
CA LEU A 109 -11.36 11.75 -2.67
C LEU A 109 -11.79 10.34 -3.08
N ILE A 110 -12.23 9.57 -2.12
CA ILE A 110 -12.72 8.20 -2.28
C ILE A 110 -14.16 8.16 -1.78
N ASP A 111 -14.97 7.28 -2.36
CA ASP A 111 -16.24 6.89 -1.73
C ASP A 111 -15.95 6.29 -0.35
N ASN A 112 -16.23 7.08 0.68
CA ASN A 112 -15.73 6.86 2.03
C ASN A 112 -16.24 5.56 2.65
N ASP A 113 -17.49 5.19 2.35
CA ASP A 113 -18.14 4.07 3.04
C ASP A 113 -17.51 2.72 2.63
N VAL A 114 -17.21 2.53 1.36
CA VAL A 114 -16.59 1.28 0.85
C VAL A 114 -15.20 1.06 1.42
N TYR A 115 -14.38 2.10 1.50
CA TYR A 115 -13.02 1.97 2.03
C TYR A 115 -12.96 1.87 3.54
N LYS A 116 -13.88 2.57 4.22
CA LYS A 116 -14.04 2.44 5.67
C LYS A 116 -14.37 1.01 6.06
N GLU A 117 -15.32 0.38 5.39
CA GLU A 117 -15.68 -1.03 5.64
C GLU A 117 -14.48 -1.96 5.39
N LYS A 118 -13.75 -1.78 4.30
CA LYS A 118 -12.54 -2.56 4.01
C LYS A 118 -11.44 -2.34 5.05
N CYS A 119 -11.23 -1.12 5.52
CA CYS A 119 -10.27 -0.84 6.58
C CYS A 119 -10.68 -1.54 7.89
N ILE A 120 -11.95 -1.47 8.28
CA ILE A 120 -12.48 -2.16 9.47
C ILE A 120 -12.31 -3.69 9.35
N GLU A 121 -12.50 -4.26 8.16
CA GLU A 121 -12.34 -5.71 7.93
C GLU A 121 -10.88 -6.17 8.02
N LEU A 122 -9.93 -5.34 7.55
CA LEU A 122 -8.57 -5.79 7.25
C LEU A 122 -7.50 -5.19 8.14
N LEU A 123 -7.78 -4.09 8.84
CA LEU A 123 -6.86 -3.38 9.70
C LEU A 123 -7.38 -3.35 11.14
N GLU A 124 -6.48 -3.24 12.11
CA GLU A 124 -6.85 -2.97 13.49
C GLU A 124 -7.40 -1.55 13.62
N GLU A 125 -8.38 -1.35 14.53
CA GLU A 125 -9.04 -0.04 14.70
C GLU A 125 -8.06 1.09 15.03
N ASP A 126 -6.97 0.80 15.71
CA ASP A 126 -5.93 1.77 16.07
C ASP A 126 -5.03 2.18 14.88
N PHE A 127 -5.12 1.47 13.74
CA PHE A 127 -4.25 1.72 12.59
C PHE A 127 -4.79 2.74 11.61
N PHE A 128 -6.06 3.15 11.75
CA PHE A 128 -6.64 4.14 10.86
C PHE A 128 -7.67 5.02 11.56
N GLU A 129 -7.89 6.19 11.00
CA GLU A 129 -8.92 7.13 11.40
C GLU A 129 -9.80 7.46 10.21
N CYS A 130 -11.10 7.46 10.40
CA CYS A 130 -12.04 7.90 9.37
C CYS A 130 -12.23 9.40 9.44
N THR A 131 -11.82 10.09 8.39
CA THR A 131 -12.20 11.50 8.19
C THR A 131 -13.54 11.58 7.45
N ALA A 132 -14.06 12.79 7.26
CA ALA A 132 -15.28 13.00 6.46
C ALA A 132 -15.11 12.59 4.97
N HIS A 133 -13.88 12.40 4.48
CA HIS A 133 -13.60 12.22 3.07
C HIS A 133 -12.89 10.91 2.74
N TYR A 134 -12.02 10.38 3.63
CA TYR A 134 -11.32 9.12 3.43
C TYR A 134 -10.65 8.62 4.71
N PRO A 135 -10.38 7.32 4.82
CA PRO A 135 -9.59 6.79 5.93
C PRO A 135 -8.13 7.19 5.76
N ILE A 136 -7.53 7.68 6.84
CA ILE A 136 -6.10 7.98 6.94
C ILE A 136 -5.45 7.00 7.92
N LEU A 137 -4.25 6.53 7.60
CA LEU A 137 -3.49 5.72 8.55
C LEU A 137 -3.03 6.58 9.72
N THR A 138 -3.12 6.05 10.92
CA THR A 138 -2.43 6.63 12.08
C THR A 138 -0.91 6.50 11.90
N PHE A 139 -0.12 7.10 12.79
CA PHE A 139 1.33 6.91 12.77
C PHE A 139 1.69 5.42 12.95
N ASP A 140 1.03 4.74 13.89
CA ASP A 140 1.25 3.31 14.14
C ASP A 140 0.79 2.45 12.97
N GLY A 141 -0.34 2.77 12.34
CA GLY A 141 -0.81 2.13 11.12
C GLY A 141 0.14 2.33 9.93
N SER A 142 0.70 3.53 9.78
CA SER A 142 1.71 3.82 8.75
C SER A 142 2.99 3.00 8.97
N LEU A 143 3.45 2.91 10.21
CA LEU A 143 4.63 2.13 10.58
C LEU A 143 4.38 0.61 10.43
N TRP A 144 3.19 0.16 10.83
CA TRP A 144 2.76 -1.22 10.65
C TRP A 144 2.75 -1.60 9.16
N LEU A 145 2.16 -0.78 8.30
CA LEU A 145 2.10 -1.03 6.86
C LEU A 145 3.48 -1.19 6.23
N LEU A 146 4.41 -0.29 6.56
CA LEU A 146 5.80 -0.38 6.08
C LEU A 146 6.49 -1.67 6.55
N LYS A 147 6.27 -2.08 7.81
CA LYS A 147 6.81 -3.32 8.36
C LYS A 147 6.18 -4.55 7.70
N GLU A 148 4.87 -4.53 7.49
CA GLU A 148 4.13 -5.62 6.87
C GLU A 148 4.62 -5.88 5.44
N PHE A 149 4.75 -4.83 4.63
CA PHE A 149 5.21 -4.97 3.25
C PHE A 149 6.68 -5.37 3.17
N LYS A 150 7.52 -4.82 4.06
CA LYS A 150 8.90 -5.27 4.20
C LYS A 150 8.96 -6.75 4.57
N SER A 151 8.11 -7.23 5.47
CA SER A 151 8.12 -8.63 5.91
C SER A 151 7.73 -9.59 4.80
N ILE A 152 6.85 -9.20 3.86
CA ILE A 152 6.54 -9.99 2.66
C ILE A 152 7.80 -10.22 1.81
N ALA A 153 8.54 -9.14 1.55
CA ALA A 153 9.79 -9.22 0.78
C ALA A 153 10.89 -10.02 1.52
N ASP A 154 11.02 -9.81 2.83
CA ASP A 154 12.00 -10.51 3.66
C ASP A 154 11.73 -12.03 3.73
N GLU A 155 10.46 -12.44 3.92
CA GLU A 155 10.08 -13.85 3.96
C GLU A 155 10.29 -14.52 2.61
N TYR A 156 9.91 -13.85 1.53
CA TYR A 156 10.21 -14.32 0.18
C TYR A 156 11.72 -14.49 -0.03
N SER A 157 12.51 -13.47 0.27
CA SER A 157 13.97 -13.52 0.11
C SER A 157 14.59 -14.66 0.91
N LYS A 158 14.17 -14.87 2.16
CA LYS A 158 14.62 -16.00 2.97
C LYS A 158 14.27 -17.33 2.34
N ALA A 159 13.05 -17.49 1.82
CA ALA A 159 12.62 -18.73 1.18
C ALA A 159 13.43 -19.04 -0.10
N VAL A 160 13.80 -18.00 -0.88
CA VAL A 160 14.65 -18.17 -2.08
C VAL A 160 16.08 -18.52 -1.70
N PHE A 161 16.69 -17.82 -0.73
CA PHE A 161 18.12 -17.97 -0.44
C PHE A 161 18.44 -19.12 0.52
N ILE A 162 17.53 -19.47 1.43
CA ILE A 162 17.78 -20.53 2.42
C ILE A 162 17.26 -21.88 1.92
N GLY A 163 16.38 -21.88 0.92
CA GLY A 163 15.66 -23.07 0.44
C GLY A 163 14.58 -23.51 1.44
N PRO A 164 13.66 -24.38 1.00
CA PRO A 164 12.71 -24.96 1.94
C PRO A 164 13.51 -25.73 3.01
N ASP A 165 13.27 -25.41 4.27
CA ASP A 165 13.85 -26.14 5.40
C ASP A 165 13.66 -27.64 5.13
N LYS A 166 14.77 -28.36 5.00
CA LYS A 166 14.77 -29.82 4.93
C LYS A 166 14.56 -30.31 6.37
N SER A 167 13.32 -30.16 6.84
CA SER A 167 12.88 -30.83 8.07
C SER A 167 12.15 -32.12 7.74
#